data_21b09a4d8a0917359d3b102eb05a7896
#
_entry.id   21b09a4d8a0917359d3b102eb05a7896
#
_cell.length_a   1.000
_cell.length_b   1.000
_cell.length_c   1.000
_cell.angle_alpha   90.00
_cell.angle_beta   90.00
_cell.angle_gamma   90.00
#
_symmetry.space_group_name_H-M   'P 1'
#
loop_
_entity.id
_entity.type
_entity.pdbx_description
1 polymer ?
#
loop_
_entity_poly.entity_id
_entity_poly.type
_entity_poly.pdbx_seq_one_letter_code
_entity_poly.pdbx_strand_id
1 'polypeptide(L)'
;MCEILEPAIQKIRDTHIPAVFHVEEITQPQGHSTSGSHERYKDNERLQWEKEWDGLKQMREWIITNVLAEAEELNNIEESAASFAKESRRKAWEKYIDPIKALVTQAINAIKPSEQINPAIKKLADELGATREPMRRDVMK
;
A
#
# COMPACT_ATOMS: atom_id res chain seq x y z
N MET A 1 -23.10 6.36 13.81
CA MET A 1 -21.98 6.15 14.77
C MET A 1 -21.76 7.37 15.64
N CYS A 2 -21.61 8.59 15.10
CA CYS A 2 -21.43 9.82 15.89
C CYS A 2 -22.57 10.06 16.89
N GLU A 3 -23.82 9.88 16.51
CA GLU A 3 -25.00 10.05 17.38
C GLU A 3 -25.01 9.13 18.61
N ILE A 4 -24.33 7.99 18.51
CA ILE A 4 -24.22 7.02 19.63
C ILE A 4 -22.98 7.30 20.47
N LEU A 5 -21.85 7.57 19.82
CA LEU A 5 -20.57 7.74 20.51
C LEU A 5 -20.47 9.07 21.25
N GLU A 6 -21.00 10.16 20.68
CA GLU A 6 -20.89 11.50 21.26
C GLU A 6 -21.53 11.60 22.65
N PRO A 7 -22.80 11.18 22.86
CA PRO A 7 -23.40 11.18 24.20
C PRO A 7 -22.68 10.25 25.17
N ALA A 8 -22.18 9.12 24.70
CA ALA A 8 -21.46 8.18 25.56
C ALA A 8 -20.09 8.74 25.99
N ILE A 9 -19.37 9.40 25.09
CA ILE A 9 -18.11 10.09 25.41
C ILE A 9 -18.36 11.24 26.39
N GLN A 10 -19.43 12.02 26.20
CA GLN A 10 -19.79 13.09 27.12
C GLN A 10 -20.07 12.53 28.52
N LYS A 11 -20.84 11.44 28.63
CA LYS A 11 -21.08 10.77 29.90
C LYS A 11 -19.80 10.33 30.61
N ILE A 12 -18.81 9.79 29.87
CA ILE A 12 -17.50 9.43 30.42
C ILE A 12 -16.80 10.66 31.00
N ARG A 13 -16.84 11.78 30.28
CA ARG A 13 -16.23 13.05 30.75
C ARG A 13 -16.88 13.59 32.00
N ASP A 14 -18.20 13.50 32.10
CA ASP A 14 -18.97 14.02 33.21
C ASP A 14 -18.85 13.15 34.47
N THR A 15 -18.76 11.84 34.29
CA THR A 15 -18.78 10.88 35.41
C THR A 15 -17.41 10.34 35.77
N HIS A 16 -16.40 10.47 34.91
CA HIS A 16 -15.06 9.87 35.03
C HIS A 16 -15.09 8.33 35.15
N ILE A 17 -16.18 7.70 34.69
CA ILE A 17 -16.31 6.23 34.67
C ILE A 17 -15.79 5.74 33.32
N PRO A 18 -14.80 4.82 33.29
CA PRO A 18 -14.30 4.25 32.05
C PRO A 18 -15.38 3.43 31.34
N ALA A 19 -15.35 3.42 30.00
CA ALA A 19 -16.24 2.61 29.20
C ALA A 19 -15.47 1.93 28.04
N VAL A 20 -16.02 0.81 27.58
CA VAL A 20 -15.54 0.10 26.40
C VAL A 20 -16.61 0.19 25.32
N PHE A 21 -16.21 0.61 24.12
CA PHE A 21 -17.07 0.59 22.95
C PHE A 21 -16.73 -0.65 22.13
N HIS A 22 -17.70 -1.54 21.99
CA HIS A 22 -17.60 -2.71 21.13
C HIS A 22 -18.31 -2.41 19.80
N VAL A 23 -17.56 -2.36 18.71
CA VAL A 23 -18.07 -2.14 17.35
C VAL A 23 -18.02 -3.47 16.62
N GLU A 24 -19.19 -3.98 16.27
CA GLU A 24 -19.36 -5.20 15.48
C GLU A 24 -19.53 -4.86 13.99
N GLU A 25 -19.39 -5.85 13.14
CA GLU A 25 -19.66 -5.75 11.69
C GLU A 25 -18.85 -4.65 10.97
N ILE A 26 -17.57 -4.59 11.23
CA ILE A 26 -16.67 -3.68 10.48
C ILE A 26 -16.39 -4.24 9.08
N THR A 27 -16.27 -3.34 8.11
CA THR A 27 -15.85 -3.69 6.76
C THR A 27 -14.34 -3.88 6.66
N GLN A 28 -13.92 -4.82 5.81
CA GLN A 28 -12.51 -5.05 5.47
C GLN A 28 -12.39 -5.17 3.94
N PRO A 29 -12.36 -4.05 3.20
CA PRO A 29 -12.35 -4.05 1.73
C PRO A 29 -11.14 -4.74 1.12
N GLN A 30 -10.06 -4.85 1.88
CA GLN A 30 -8.84 -5.55 1.48
C GLN A 30 -8.45 -6.55 2.55
N GLY A 31 -7.84 -7.68 2.15
CA GLY A 31 -7.29 -8.65 3.08
C GLY A 31 -6.09 -8.10 3.85
N HIS A 32 -5.66 -8.83 4.85
CA HIS A 32 -4.46 -8.53 5.64
C HIS A 32 -3.20 -8.36 4.77
N SER A 33 -3.15 -9.06 3.64
CA SER A 33 -2.06 -8.97 2.66
C SER A 33 -2.62 -8.71 1.27
N THR A 34 -1.77 -8.30 0.34
CA THR A 34 -2.09 -8.12 -1.08
C THR A 34 -2.49 -9.40 -1.81
N SER A 35 -2.54 -10.54 -1.11
CA SER A 35 -2.84 -11.86 -1.68
C SER A 35 -4.33 -12.16 -1.88
N GLY A 36 -5.25 -11.24 -1.57
CA GLY A 36 -6.70 -11.48 -1.67
C GLY A 36 -7.18 -12.63 -0.76
N SER A 37 -6.49 -12.88 0.35
CA SER A 37 -6.72 -14.07 1.19
C SER A 37 -8.10 -14.10 1.82
N HIS A 38 -8.72 -12.96 2.10
CA HIS A 38 -10.06 -12.89 2.69
C HIS A 38 -11.15 -13.37 1.74
N GLU A 39 -10.98 -13.23 0.44
CA GLU A 39 -11.92 -13.72 -0.58
C GLU A 39 -12.03 -15.25 -0.59
N ARG A 40 -11.06 -15.96 0.00
CA ARG A 40 -11.05 -17.41 0.06
C ARG A 40 -11.95 -18.00 1.15
N TYR A 41 -12.25 -17.21 2.19
CA TYR A 41 -13.04 -17.68 3.35
C TYR A 41 -14.33 -16.89 3.55
N LYS A 42 -14.51 -15.74 2.90
CA LYS A 42 -15.76 -14.98 2.87
C LYS A 42 -16.62 -15.45 1.72
N ASP A 43 -17.92 -15.58 1.96
CA ASP A 43 -18.88 -15.80 0.89
C ASP A 43 -19.13 -14.54 0.06
N ASN A 44 -19.82 -14.70 -1.07
CA ASN A 44 -20.10 -13.60 -1.98
C ASN A 44 -21.04 -12.56 -1.37
N GLU A 45 -21.97 -12.96 -0.51
CA GLU A 45 -22.89 -12.07 0.18
C GLU A 45 -22.14 -11.13 1.14
N ARG A 46 -21.20 -11.68 1.91
CA ARG A 46 -20.33 -10.89 2.80
C ARG A 46 -19.43 -9.94 2.02
N LEU A 47 -18.85 -10.39 0.92
CA LEU A 47 -18.00 -9.52 0.07
C LEU A 47 -18.79 -8.38 -0.57
N GLN A 48 -20.05 -8.65 -0.98
CA GLN A 48 -20.94 -7.62 -1.50
C GLN A 48 -21.35 -6.62 -0.43
N TRP A 49 -21.70 -7.09 0.76
CA TRP A 49 -22.00 -6.26 1.91
C TRP A 49 -20.83 -5.33 2.27
N GLU A 50 -19.59 -5.83 2.28
CA GLU A 50 -18.40 -5.02 2.55
C GLU A 50 -18.16 -3.93 1.50
N LYS A 51 -18.43 -4.21 0.22
CA LYS A 51 -18.37 -3.20 -0.85
C LYS A 51 -19.45 -2.14 -0.71
N GLU A 52 -20.64 -2.53 -0.29
CA GLU A 52 -21.76 -1.61 -0.09
C GLU A 52 -21.50 -0.69 1.11
N TRP A 53 -21.01 -1.25 2.21
CA TRP A 53 -20.77 -0.55 3.46
C TRP A 53 -19.33 -0.05 3.62
N ASP A 54 -18.57 0.00 2.54
CA ASP A 54 -17.24 0.62 2.54
C ASP A 54 -17.28 2.04 3.08
N GLY A 55 -16.41 2.34 4.05
CA GLY A 55 -16.45 3.62 4.76
C GLY A 55 -16.21 4.83 3.87
N LEU A 56 -15.38 4.70 2.82
CA LEU A 56 -15.12 5.79 1.87
C LEU A 56 -16.34 6.01 0.99
N LYS A 57 -16.99 4.94 0.52
CA LYS A 57 -18.22 5.01 -0.25
C LYS A 57 -19.34 5.68 0.56
N GLN A 58 -19.56 5.23 1.79
CA GLN A 58 -20.58 5.78 2.68
C GLN A 58 -20.32 7.25 3.02
N MET A 59 -19.07 7.64 3.24
CA MET A 59 -18.69 9.04 3.48
C MET A 59 -18.96 9.90 2.24
N ARG A 60 -18.60 9.40 1.04
CA ARG A 60 -18.89 10.10 -0.22
C ARG A 60 -20.38 10.34 -0.40
N GLU A 61 -21.22 9.31 -0.21
CA GLU A 61 -22.67 9.41 -0.31
C GLU A 61 -23.24 10.40 0.71
N TRP A 62 -22.72 10.38 1.93
CA TRP A 62 -23.11 11.31 2.98
C TRP A 62 -22.76 12.77 2.63
N ILE A 63 -21.57 13.03 2.10
CA ILE A 63 -21.13 14.36 1.67
C ILE A 63 -22.08 14.92 0.58
N ILE A 64 -22.38 14.11 -0.43
CA ILE A 64 -23.26 14.50 -1.53
C ILE A 64 -24.69 14.74 -1.02
N THR A 65 -25.22 13.84 -0.21
CA THR A 65 -26.58 13.93 0.33
C THR A 65 -26.78 15.18 1.21
N ASN A 66 -25.72 15.58 1.94
CA ASN A 66 -25.76 16.78 2.78
C ASN A 66 -25.31 18.06 2.03
N VAL A 67 -25.12 17.97 0.70
CA VAL A 67 -24.76 19.12 -0.16
C VAL A 67 -23.50 19.84 0.34
N LEU A 68 -22.52 19.08 0.85
CA LEU A 68 -21.25 19.62 1.34
C LEU A 68 -20.22 19.78 0.23
N ALA A 69 -20.29 18.95 -0.81
CA ALA A 69 -19.47 19.02 -2.00
C ALA A 69 -20.20 18.38 -3.19
N GLU A 70 -19.84 18.81 -4.39
CA GLU A 70 -20.36 18.25 -5.63
C GLU A 70 -19.62 16.93 -5.98
N ALA A 71 -20.31 16.05 -6.72
CA ALA A 71 -19.75 14.76 -7.13
C ALA A 71 -18.47 14.92 -7.98
N GLU A 72 -18.41 15.95 -8.82
CA GLU A 72 -17.24 16.27 -9.64
C GLU A 72 -16.04 16.68 -8.81
N GLU A 73 -16.22 17.46 -7.77
CA GLU A 73 -15.17 17.82 -6.84
C GLU A 73 -14.56 16.59 -6.16
N LEU A 74 -15.40 15.67 -5.70
CA LEU A 74 -14.96 14.41 -5.08
C LEU A 74 -14.23 13.52 -6.08
N ASN A 75 -14.67 13.44 -7.34
CA ASN A 75 -13.97 12.73 -8.40
C ASN A 75 -12.56 13.29 -8.59
N ASN A 76 -12.41 14.60 -8.68
CA ASN A 76 -11.11 15.27 -8.85
C ASN A 76 -10.17 14.99 -7.66
N ILE A 77 -10.69 14.96 -6.44
CA ILE A 77 -9.92 14.60 -5.24
C ILE A 77 -9.45 13.15 -5.31
N GLU A 78 -10.33 12.22 -5.66
CA GLU A 78 -10.01 10.79 -5.77
C GLU A 78 -8.96 10.52 -6.86
N GLU A 79 -9.09 11.14 -8.03
CA GLU A 79 -8.13 11.02 -9.12
C GLU A 79 -6.76 11.61 -8.75
N SER A 80 -6.75 12.77 -8.09
CA SER A 80 -5.54 13.40 -7.59
C SER A 80 -4.85 12.52 -6.54
N ALA A 81 -5.60 11.97 -5.59
CA ALA A 81 -5.08 11.06 -4.57
C ALA A 81 -4.51 9.78 -5.18
N ALA A 82 -5.20 9.20 -6.16
CA ALA A 82 -4.73 8.01 -6.87
C ALA A 82 -3.43 8.27 -7.65
N SER A 83 -3.34 9.42 -8.33
CA SER A 83 -2.14 9.86 -9.03
C SER A 83 -0.97 10.10 -8.07
N PHE A 84 -1.23 10.79 -6.97
CA PHE A 84 -0.23 11.03 -5.91
C PHE A 84 0.30 9.72 -5.31
N ALA A 85 -0.57 8.75 -5.05
CA ALA A 85 -0.18 7.45 -4.51
C ALA A 85 0.72 6.66 -5.50
N LYS A 86 0.35 6.64 -6.79
CA LYS A 86 1.15 6.00 -7.85
C LYS A 86 2.53 6.63 -7.98
N GLU A 87 2.59 7.96 -8.00
CA GLU A 87 3.84 8.69 -8.12
C GLU A 87 4.73 8.53 -6.88
N SER A 88 4.14 8.56 -5.69
CA SER A 88 4.87 8.32 -4.44
C SER A 88 5.47 6.93 -4.40
N ARG A 89 4.72 5.91 -4.84
CA ARG A 89 5.23 4.53 -4.97
C ARG A 89 6.39 4.46 -5.95
N ARG A 90 6.26 5.08 -7.14
CA ARG A 90 7.32 5.12 -8.15
C ARG A 90 8.60 5.74 -7.60
N LYS A 91 8.49 6.93 -6.99
CA LYS A 91 9.63 7.63 -6.39
C LYS A 91 10.29 6.85 -5.26
N ALA A 92 9.49 6.20 -4.42
CA ALA A 92 10.02 5.36 -3.34
C ALA A 92 10.78 4.15 -3.90
N TRP A 93 10.24 3.51 -4.94
CA TRP A 93 10.91 2.40 -5.59
C TRP A 93 12.21 2.82 -6.27
N GLU A 94 12.23 3.91 -7.01
CA GLU A 94 13.43 4.45 -7.64
C GLU A 94 14.52 4.76 -6.61
N LYS A 95 14.17 5.46 -5.52
CA LYS A 95 15.12 5.72 -4.41
C LYS A 95 15.71 4.45 -3.79
N TYR A 96 14.95 3.37 -3.79
CA TYR A 96 15.42 2.09 -3.28
C TYR A 96 16.32 1.36 -4.28
N ILE A 97 15.88 1.28 -5.56
CA ILE A 97 16.53 0.42 -6.55
C ILE A 97 17.75 1.07 -7.22
N ASP A 98 17.73 2.39 -7.45
CA ASP A 98 18.79 3.07 -8.19
C ASP A 98 20.18 2.98 -7.52
N PRO A 99 20.33 3.13 -6.20
CA PRO A 99 21.60 2.89 -5.53
C PRO A 99 22.09 1.44 -5.69
N ILE A 100 21.19 0.46 -5.74
CA ILE A 100 21.54 -0.95 -5.93
C ILE A 100 22.03 -1.19 -7.36
N LYS A 101 21.34 -0.62 -8.36
CA LYS A 101 21.80 -0.68 -9.77
C LYS A 101 23.15 -0.02 -9.96
N ALA A 102 23.40 1.10 -9.29
CA ALA A 102 24.72 1.74 -9.31
C ALA A 102 25.80 0.82 -8.72
N LEU A 103 25.52 0.13 -7.62
CA LEU A 103 26.42 -0.88 -7.04
C LEU A 103 26.67 -2.06 -7.99
N VAL A 104 25.64 -2.56 -8.68
CA VAL A 104 25.77 -3.60 -9.72
C VAL A 104 26.75 -3.14 -10.80
N THR A 105 26.58 -1.92 -11.31
CA THR A 105 27.47 -1.35 -12.34
C THR A 105 28.91 -1.24 -11.83
N GLN A 106 29.10 -0.77 -10.59
CA GLN A 106 30.41 -0.68 -9.97
C GLN A 106 31.07 -2.06 -9.80
N ALA A 107 30.31 -3.07 -9.33
CA ALA A 107 30.81 -4.42 -9.16
C ALA A 107 31.23 -5.04 -10.49
N ILE A 108 30.40 -4.94 -11.53
CA ILE A 108 30.73 -5.42 -12.88
C ILE A 108 32.01 -4.75 -13.41
N ASN A 109 32.12 -3.43 -13.28
CA ASN A 109 33.32 -2.71 -13.72
C ASN A 109 34.58 -3.10 -12.95
N ALA A 110 34.46 -3.39 -11.66
CA ALA A 110 35.57 -3.82 -10.81
C ALA A 110 36.12 -5.22 -11.17
N ILE A 111 35.25 -6.15 -11.57
CA ILE A 111 35.64 -7.52 -11.91
C ILE A 111 36.00 -7.69 -13.38
N LYS A 112 35.66 -6.75 -14.24
CA LYS A 112 35.91 -6.80 -15.70
C LYS A 112 37.36 -7.08 -16.09
N PRO A 113 38.38 -6.50 -15.45
CA PRO A 113 39.79 -6.83 -15.79
C PRO A 113 40.14 -8.30 -15.55
N SER A 114 39.45 -8.98 -14.66
CA SER A 114 39.69 -10.38 -14.30
C SER A 114 38.95 -11.39 -15.21
N GLU A 115 38.08 -10.92 -16.12
CA GLU A 115 37.35 -11.77 -17.09
C GLU A 115 38.33 -12.53 -18.04
N GLN A 116 39.44 -11.91 -18.35
CA GLN A 116 40.46 -12.51 -19.22
C GLN A 116 41.21 -13.65 -18.51
N ILE A 117 41.24 -13.62 -17.17
CA ILE A 117 41.94 -14.60 -16.36
C ILE A 117 41.06 -15.83 -16.09
N ASN A 118 39.78 -15.59 -15.88
CA ASN A 118 38.81 -16.65 -15.57
C ASN A 118 37.46 -16.39 -16.28
N PRO A 119 37.07 -17.24 -17.25
CA PRO A 119 35.79 -17.13 -17.97
C PRO A 119 34.56 -17.20 -17.07
N ALA A 120 34.65 -17.84 -15.89
CA ALA A 120 33.53 -17.89 -14.94
C ALA A 120 33.14 -16.49 -14.41
N ILE A 121 34.11 -15.57 -14.30
CA ILE A 121 33.84 -14.19 -13.88
C ILE A 121 32.97 -13.46 -14.88
N LYS A 122 33.23 -13.66 -16.16
CA LYS A 122 32.39 -13.09 -17.21
C LYS A 122 30.94 -13.57 -17.10
N LYS A 123 30.74 -14.87 -16.88
CA LYS A 123 29.40 -15.43 -16.70
C LYS A 123 28.66 -14.80 -15.51
N LEU A 124 29.35 -14.62 -14.37
CA LEU A 124 28.79 -13.97 -13.19
C LEU A 124 28.44 -12.50 -13.45
N ALA A 125 29.30 -11.76 -14.16
CA ALA A 125 29.04 -10.38 -14.54
C ALA A 125 27.80 -10.26 -15.45
N ASP A 126 27.67 -11.15 -16.45
CA ASP A 126 26.55 -11.21 -17.35
C ASP A 126 25.23 -11.56 -16.60
N GLU A 127 25.26 -12.54 -15.71
CA GLU A 127 24.10 -12.94 -14.86
C GLU A 127 23.67 -11.79 -13.94
N LEU A 128 24.61 -11.12 -13.28
CA LEU A 128 24.32 -9.98 -12.42
C LEU A 128 23.73 -8.81 -13.23
N GLY A 129 24.32 -8.51 -14.40
CA GLY A 129 23.85 -7.44 -15.29
C GLY A 129 22.47 -7.71 -15.88
N ALA A 130 22.11 -8.98 -16.11
CA ALA A 130 20.80 -9.39 -16.60
C ALA A 130 19.70 -9.40 -15.52
N THR A 131 20.06 -9.27 -14.24
CA THR A 131 19.10 -9.28 -13.14
C THR A 131 18.23 -8.04 -13.17
N ARG A 132 16.93 -8.21 -13.45
CA ARG A 132 15.97 -7.09 -13.63
C ARG A 132 15.76 -6.26 -12.36
N GLU A 133 15.68 -6.93 -11.23
CA GLU A 133 15.46 -6.31 -9.90
C GLU A 133 16.54 -6.83 -8.92
N PRO A 134 17.78 -6.32 -9.04
CA PRO A 134 18.86 -6.80 -8.20
C PRO A 134 18.65 -6.39 -6.74
N MET A 135 19.05 -7.26 -5.84
CA MET A 135 19.14 -6.96 -4.41
C MET A 135 20.61 -6.77 -4.01
N ARG A 136 20.86 -6.12 -2.88
CA ARG A 136 22.24 -5.96 -2.37
C ARG A 136 22.96 -7.29 -2.21
N ARG A 137 22.25 -8.35 -1.81
CA ARG A 137 22.83 -9.70 -1.68
C ARG A 137 23.36 -10.26 -3.01
N ASP A 138 22.78 -9.86 -4.14
CA ASP A 138 23.19 -10.35 -5.46
C ASP A 138 24.52 -9.72 -5.88
N VAL A 139 24.81 -8.50 -5.39
CA VAL A 139 26.09 -7.82 -5.59
C VAL A 139 27.20 -8.38 -4.69
N MET A 140 26.83 -8.98 -3.55
CA MET A 140 27.79 -9.48 -2.55
C MET A 140 28.17 -10.96 -2.73
N LYS A 141 27.55 -11.66 -3.67
CA LYS A 141 27.90 -13.06 -4.06
C LYS A 141 29.11 -13.10 -4.96
#